data_35eea2d1582db9e18e1c2b272fad0796
#
_entry.id   35eea2d1582db9e18e1c2b272fad0796
#
_cell.length_a   1.000
_cell.length_b   1.000
_cell.length_c   1.000
_cell.angle_alpha   90.00
_cell.angle_beta   90.00
_cell.angle_gamma   90.00
#
_symmetry.space_group_name_H-M   'P 1'
#
loop_
_entity.id
_entity.type
_entity.pdbx_description
1 polymer ?
#
loop_
_entity_poly.entity_id
_entity_poly.type
_entity_poly.pdbx_seq_one_letter_code
_entity_poly.pdbx_strand_id
1 'polypeptide(L)'
;MKTPLAAGILPRSLADSGVPSGSPTQLVRGLIDSAAPLPNGAGADMTGTVAVMVRLQAPPRALVCVADPAQQIRFAGLFKNALFDADMVASVEDAYKLIQVQFRKFAISDNVQLIARLRAIPFPDYLHILFVGSSSSDAAALMAGADDCISMQNSDAALAARLRAVRRICDLEVALHDALVQNEKLSTTDELTGLANRHFFAKHLPRELERAVARNLPLSVAMCDIDHFKRINDTHGHATGDQVLREFGIRLQRNLRRGKDWVARLGGEEFAIVLCEIATPQAINIVEGIRRSIRSQPFDESGKNIAVTASFGLCIIESMKNPKSMTCDRLLSIADKALYKSKNRGRDRVTAARLKD
;
A
#
# COMPACT_ATOMS: atom_id res chain seq x y z
N MET A 1 30.08 -54.08 -0.81
CA MET A 1 31.14 -53.11 -1.07
C MET A 1 30.63 -51.76 -0.57
N LYS A 2 31.23 -51.28 0.52
CA LYS A 2 30.85 -50.06 1.24
C LYS A 2 31.75 -48.94 0.75
N THR A 3 31.21 -47.79 0.37
CA THR A 3 31.92 -46.55 0.15
C THR A 3 31.62 -45.57 1.30
N PRO A 4 32.61 -44.88 1.87
CA PRO A 4 32.41 -44.08 3.07
C PRO A 4 32.06 -42.64 2.73
N LEU A 5 31.23 -42.02 3.62
CA LEU A 5 30.89 -40.61 3.66
C LEU A 5 32.13 -39.74 3.99
N ALA A 6 32.31 -38.69 3.21
CA ALA A 6 33.27 -37.64 3.49
C ALA A 6 32.69 -36.66 4.53
N ALA A 7 33.46 -36.44 5.60
CA ALA A 7 33.20 -35.47 6.66
C ALA A 7 33.50 -34.06 6.17
N GLY A 8 32.48 -33.18 6.19
CA GLY A 8 32.63 -31.74 5.95
C GLY A 8 33.16 -31.00 7.16
N ILE A 9 34.17 -30.22 6.92
CA ILE A 9 34.93 -29.38 7.86
C ILE A 9 34.05 -28.21 8.32
N LEU A 10 33.82 -28.11 9.65
CA LEU A 10 33.29 -26.92 10.31
C LEU A 10 34.44 -25.90 10.52
N PRO A 11 34.29 -24.62 10.21
CA PRO A 11 35.29 -23.61 10.59
C PRO A 11 35.16 -23.24 12.07
N ARG A 12 36.32 -23.13 12.70
CA ARG A 12 36.55 -22.81 14.11
C ARG A 12 36.22 -21.36 14.46
N SER A 13 35.64 -21.20 15.65
CA SER A 13 35.72 -20.09 16.61
C SER A 13 35.64 -18.65 16.09
N LEU A 14 34.45 -18.05 16.26
CA LEU A 14 34.28 -16.64 16.54
C LEU A 14 34.27 -16.41 18.07
N ALA A 15 35.46 -16.46 18.67
CA ALA A 15 35.72 -15.97 20.01
C ALA A 15 36.92 -15.05 19.89
N ASP A 16 36.68 -13.80 19.55
CA ASP A 16 37.43 -12.57 19.80
C ASP A 16 36.97 -11.46 18.84
N SER A 17 35.80 -10.92 19.12
CA SER A 17 35.46 -9.57 18.70
C SER A 17 34.70 -8.92 19.85
N GLY A 18 35.40 -8.04 20.56
CA GLY A 18 34.86 -7.27 21.67
C GLY A 18 33.62 -6.48 21.23
N VAL A 19 32.47 -6.97 21.62
CA VAL A 19 31.21 -6.22 21.51
C VAL A 19 31.16 -5.23 22.67
N PRO A 20 31.11 -3.92 22.45
CA PRO A 20 30.98 -2.97 23.55
C PRO A 20 29.63 -3.18 24.24
N SER A 21 29.67 -3.34 25.56
CA SER A 21 28.50 -3.42 26.44
C SER A 21 27.84 -2.02 26.54
N GLY A 22 27.03 -1.66 25.55
CA GLY A 22 26.21 -0.46 25.55
C GLY A 22 24.73 -0.82 25.44
N SER A 23 23.86 -0.04 26.06
CA SER A 23 22.41 -0.20 25.91
C SER A 23 22.00 -0.07 24.43
N PRO A 24 20.92 -0.74 23.99
CA PRO A 24 20.43 -0.66 22.60
C PRO A 24 20.29 0.77 22.06
N THR A 25 19.98 1.72 22.93
CA THR A 25 19.86 3.14 22.62
C THR A 25 21.21 3.83 22.31
N GLN A 26 22.31 3.36 22.89
CA GLN A 26 23.66 3.89 22.61
C GLN A 26 24.21 3.36 21.30
N LEU A 27 23.92 2.09 20.96
CA LEU A 27 24.28 1.51 19.67
C LEU A 27 23.56 2.19 18.49
N VAL A 28 22.30 2.60 18.66
CA VAL A 28 21.53 3.31 17.63
C VAL A 28 22.04 4.76 17.49
N ARG A 29 22.42 5.42 18.57
CA ARG A 29 22.99 6.79 18.50
C ARG A 29 24.36 6.81 17.81
N GLY A 30 25.22 5.85 18.07
CA GLY A 30 26.52 5.72 17.39
C GLY A 30 26.42 5.48 15.89
N LEU A 31 25.34 4.84 15.41
CA LEU A 31 25.06 4.62 13.99
C LEU A 31 24.52 5.89 13.29
N ILE A 32 23.81 6.76 14.01
CA ILE A 32 23.27 8.01 13.47
C ILE A 32 24.38 9.09 13.35
N ASP A 33 25.27 9.17 14.32
CA ASP A 33 26.34 10.17 14.34
C ASP A 33 27.53 9.84 13.39
N SER A 34 27.59 8.60 12.86
CA SER A 34 28.63 8.17 11.92
C SER A 34 28.23 8.29 10.43
N ALA A 35 27.02 8.72 10.11
CA ALA A 35 26.58 8.93 8.74
C ALA A 35 27.15 10.24 8.18
N ALA A 36 28.31 10.18 7.57
CA ALA A 36 28.85 11.27 6.75
C ALA A 36 27.96 11.52 5.52
N PRO A 37 27.85 12.76 5.01
CA PRO A 37 27.05 13.05 3.82
C PRO A 37 27.65 12.34 2.61
N LEU A 38 26.78 11.65 1.86
CA LEU A 38 27.15 10.93 0.63
C LEU A 38 27.65 11.92 -0.43
N PRO A 39 28.80 11.66 -1.09
CA PRO A 39 29.24 12.45 -2.23
C PRO A 39 28.37 12.13 -3.46
N ASN A 40 28.01 13.16 -4.20
CA ASN A 40 27.32 13.07 -5.48
C ASN A 40 28.17 12.33 -6.52
N GLY A 41 27.62 11.26 -7.09
CA GLY A 41 28.03 10.70 -8.39
C GLY A 41 29.05 9.58 -8.33
N ALA A 42 28.56 8.33 -8.42
CA ALA A 42 29.19 7.20 -9.14
C ALA A 42 28.27 5.97 -9.03
N GLY A 43 28.26 5.15 -10.05
CA GLY A 43 27.34 4.04 -10.31
C GLY A 43 27.22 3.00 -9.19
N ALA A 44 26.00 2.61 -8.93
CA ALA A 44 25.63 1.60 -7.94
C ALA A 44 25.77 0.20 -8.54
N ASP A 45 26.69 -0.57 -8.00
CA ASP A 45 26.72 -2.02 -8.12
C ASP A 45 25.63 -2.61 -7.19
N MET A 46 24.68 -3.33 -7.79
CA MET A 46 23.50 -3.87 -7.11
C MET A 46 23.81 -5.26 -6.53
N THR A 47 24.61 -5.34 -5.48
CA THR A 47 24.61 -6.50 -4.60
C THR A 47 23.82 -6.19 -3.34
N GLY A 48 22.65 -6.84 -3.25
CA GLY A 48 21.58 -6.54 -2.33
C GLY A 48 21.95 -6.58 -0.85
N THR A 49 22.07 -5.41 -0.28
CA THR A 49 21.81 -5.20 1.13
C THR A 49 20.48 -4.44 1.23
N VAL A 50 19.40 -5.18 1.48
CA VAL A 50 18.13 -4.57 1.87
C VAL A 50 18.36 -3.92 3.23
N ALA A 51 18.71 -2.65 3.22
CA ALA A 51 18.65 -1.84 4.42
C ALA A 51 17.16 -1.72 4.78
N VAL A 52 16.70 -2.55 5.69
CA VAL A 52 15.42 -2.38 6.36
C VAL A 52 15.54 -1.05 7.11
N MET A 53 15.07 0.04 6.51
CA MET A 53 14.81 1.27 7.23
C MET A 53 13.73 0.94 8.27
N VAL A 54 14.15 0.58 9.48
CA VAL A 54 13.26 0.60 10.64
C VAL A 54 12.87 2.07 10.82
N ARG A 55 11.73 2.46 10.24
CA ARG A 55 11.08 3.71 10.65
C ARG A 55 10.91 3.58 12.16
N LEU A 56 11.56 4.43 12.93
CA LEU A 56 11.25 4.64 14.33
C LEU A 56 9.81 5.15 14.39
N GLN A 57 8.87 4.22 14.43
CA GLN A 57 7.47 4.55 14.63
C GLN A 57 7.33 5.04 16.05
N ALA A 58 6.45 6.02 16.25
CA ALA A 58 6.06 6.46 17.58
C ALA A 58 5.64 5.23 18.40
N PRO A 59 5.96 5.18 19.70
CA PRO A 59 5.59 4.05 20.55
C PRO A 59 4.07 3.82 20.45
N PRO A 60 3.61 2.56 20.39
CA PRO A 60 2.18 2.28 20.36
C PRO A 60 1.52 2.80 21.62
N ARG A 61 0.36 3.42 21.45
CA ARG A 61 -0.41 3.98 22.58
C ARG A 61 -1.20 2.90 23.27
N ALA A 62 -1.17 2.95 24.60
CA ALA A 62 -1.89 2.06 25.48
C ALA A 62 -2.86 2.83 26.40
N LEU A 63 -3.96 2.19 26.77
CA LEU A 63 -4.88 2.67 27.77
C LEU A 63 -4.71 1.85 29.05
N VAL A 64 -4.51 2.50 30.17
CA VAL A 64 -4.42 1.84 31.48
C VAL A 64 -5.55 2.38 32.37
N CYS A 65 -6.57 1.55 32.58
CA CYS A 65 -7.69 1.86 33.45
C CYS A 65 -7.68 0.92 34.68
N VAL A 66 -7.05 1.38 35.74
CA VAL A 66 -6.94 0.67 37.02
C VAL A 66 -7.33 1.62 38.14
N ALA A 67 -8.20 1.18 39.04
CA ALA A 67 -8.76 2.06 40.08
C ALA A 67 -7.75 2.48 41.17
N ASP A 68 -6.81 1.58 41.51
CA ASP A 68 -5.82 1.83 42.56
C ASP A 68 -4.70 2.75 42.09
N PRO A 69 -4.48 3.94 42.68
CA PRO A 69 -3.43 4.88 42.31
C PRO A 69 -2.01 4.30 42.43
N ALA A 70 -1.76 3.41 43.40
CA ALA A 70 -0.47 2.77 43.55
C ALA A 70 -0.15 1.85 42.36
N GLN A 71 -1.15 1.14 41.88
CA GLN A 71 -1.04 0.29 40.70
C GLN A 71 -0.88 1.15 39.41
N GLN A 72 -1.53 2.28 39.32
CA GLN A 72 -1.32 3.21 38.18
C GLN A 72 0.14 3.64 38.08
N ILE A 73 0.74 4.05 39.19
CA ILE A 73 2.18 4.44 39.24
C ILE A 73 3.07 3.26 38.80
N ARG A 74 2.77 2.07 39.32
CA ARG A 74 3.49 0.83 38.98
C ARG A 74 3.41 0.53 37.49
N PHE A 75 2.19 0.55 36.91
CA PHE A 75 2.00 0.32 35.49
C PHE A 75 2.66 1.41 34.64
N ALA A 76 2.60 2.68 35.00
CA ALA A 76 3.27 3.76 34.28
C ALA A 76 4.76 3.49 34.10
N GLY A 77 5.45 3.02 35.16
CA GLY A 77 6.85 2.60 35.08
C GLY A 77 7.08 1.41 34.14
N LEU A 78 6.24 0.38 34.25
CA LEU A 78 6.34 -0.83 33.42
C LEU A 78 6.11 -0.55 31.95
N PHE A 79 5.11 0.28 31.61
CA PHE A 79 4.81 0.67 30.23
C PHE A 79 5.93 1.49 29.61
N LYS A 80 6.49 2.44 30.35
CA LYS A 80 7.66 3.21 29.92
C LYS A 80 8.85 2.30 29.57
N ASN A 81 9.11 1.31 30.43
CA ASN A 81 10.18 0.33 30.20
C ASN A 81 9.90 -0.63 29.04
N ALA A 82 8.62 -0.84 28.70
CA ALA A 82 8.18 -1.65 27.56
C ALA A 82 8.01 -0.83 26.28
N LEU A 83 8.38 0.45 26.29
CA LEU A 83 8.30 1.37 25.15
C LEU A 83 6.86 1.57 24.64
N PHE A 84 5.90 1.69 25.54
CA PHE A 84 4.55 2.16 25.23
C PHE A 84 4.37 3.62 25.67
N ASP A 85 3.56 4.35 24.92
CA ASP A 85 2.98 5.62 25.37
C ASP A 85 1.62 5.32 26.03
N ALA A 86 1.53 5.46 27.36
CA ALA A 86 0.38 5.00 28.13
C ALA A 86 -0.45 6.15 28.70
N ASP A 87 -1.74 6.16 28.38
CA ASP A 87 -2.73 7.03 29.02
C ASP A 87 -3.29 6.35 30.28
N MET A 88 -3.04 6.95 31.44
CA MET A 88 -3.47 6.45 32.75
C MET A 88 -4.79 7.10 33.15
N VAL A 89 -5.80 6.29 33.39
CA VAL A 89 -7.13 6.75 33.85
C VAL A 89 -7.65 5.90 35.01
N ALA A 90 -8.35 6.53 35.94
CA ALA A 90 -8.94 5.84 37.10
C ALA A 90 -10.41 5.46 36.88
N SER A 91 -11.08 6.15 35.98
CA SER A 91 -12.52 6.02 35.74
C SER A 91 -12.79 5.21 34.46
N VAL A 92 -13.71 4.25 34.57
CA VAL A 92 -14.23 3.47 33.45
C VAL A 92 -14.83 4.38 32.36
N GLU A 93 -15.52 5.45 32.76
CA GLU A 93 -16.18 6.36 31.85
C GLU A 93 -15.16 7.23 31.06
N ASP A 94 -14.10 7.68 31.71
CA ASP A 94 -13.04 8.43 31.07
C ASP A 94 -12.23 7.52 30.12
N ALA A 95 -11.96 6.27 30.51
CA ALA A 95 -11.35 5.27 29.66
C ALA A 95 -12.17 5.04 28.38
N TYR A 96 -13.48 4.87 28.53
CA TYR A 96 -14.38 4.64 27.42
C TYR A 96 -14.47 5.84 26.47
N LYS A 97 -14.54 7.07 27.00
CA LYS A 97 -14.51 8.30 26.18
C LYS A 97 -13.19 8.48 25.45
N LEU A 98 -12.09 8.25 26.16
CA LEU A 98 -10.74 8.45 25.59
C LEU A 98 -10.47 7.54 24.41
N ILE A 99 -10.85 6.27 24.47
CA ILE A 99 -10.60 5.31 23.40
C ILE A 99 -11.47 5.56 22.16
N GLN A 100 -12.67 6.16 22.33
CA GLN A 100 -13.54 6.55 21.24
C GLN A 100 -12.99 7.74 20.44
N VAL A 101 -12.29 8.66 21.12
CA VAL A 101 -11.70 9.83 20.47
C VAL A 101 -10.39 9.47 19.77
N GLN A 102 -9.61 8.59 20.38
CA GLN A 102 -8.31 8.19 19.85
C GLN A 102 -8.07 6.71 20.11
N PHE A 103 -7.96 5.93 19.06
CA PHE A 103 -7.71 4.49 19.14
C PHE A 103 -6.38 4.16 19.83
N ARG A 104 -6.39 3.07 20.60
CA ARG A 104 -5.24 2.48 21.27
C ARG A 104 -5.11 1.02 20.85
N LYS A 105 -3.89 0.56 20.61
CA LYS A 105 -3.65 -0.86 20.24
C LYS A 105 -3.69 -1.81 21.43
N PHE A 106 -3.54 -1.26 22.64
CA PHE A 106 -3.49 -2.05 23.86
C PHE A 106 -4.25 -1.38 25.00
N ALA A 107 -4.95 -2.17 25.79
CA ALA A 107 -5.61 -1.71 27.00
C ALA A 107 -5.34 -2.66 28.18
N ILE A 108 -5.17 -2.09 29.37
CA ILE A 108 -5.20 -2.82 30.64
C ILE A 108 -6.36 -2.31 31.47
N SER A 109 -7.11 -3.23 32.07
CA SER A 109 -8.18 -2.86 33.02
C SER A 109 -8.35 -3.89 34.14
N ASP A 110 -8.71 -3.42 35.30
CA ASP A 110 -9.19 -4.21 36.42
C ASP A 110 -10.74 -4.34 36.45
N ASN A 111 -11.40 -3.80 35.43
CA ASN A 111 -12.86 -3.76 35.34
C ASN A 111 -13.41 -4.57 34.17
N VAL A 112 -14.12 -5.67 34.48
CA VAL A 112 -14.70 -6.59 33.48
C VAL A 112 -15.78 -5.90 32.64
N GLN A 113 -16.55 -4.95 33.18
CA GLN A 113 -17.59 -4.24 32.43
C GLN A 113 -16.99 -3.32 31.39
N LEU A 114 -15.85 -2.68 31.68
CA LEU A 114 -15.12 -1.89 30.68
C LEU A 114 -14.66 -2.77 29.51
N ILE A 115 -14.13 -3.97 29.81
CA ILE A 115 -13.69 -4.91 28.76
C ILE A 115 -14.83 -5.24 27.79
N ALA A 116 -16.00 -5.62 28.32
CA ALA A 116 -17.19 -5.90 27.51
C ALA A 116 -17.62 -4.71 26.67
N ARG A 117 -17.58 -3.49 27.23
CA ARG A 117 -17.89 -2.25 26.49
C ARG A 117 -16.87 -1.96 25.36
N LEU A 118 -15.59 -2.18 25.62
CA LEU A 118 -14.54 -1.98 24.63
C LEU A 118 -14.67 -2.97 23.45
N ARG A 119 -15.02 -4.23 23.73
CA ARG A 119 -15.23 -5.24 22.67
C ARG A 119 -16.46 -4.97 21.78
N ALA A 120 -17.44 -4.22 22.29
CA ALA A 120 -18.60 -3.82 21.52
C ALA A 120 -18.32 -2.69 20.50
N ILE A 121 -17.17 -2.03 20.58
CA ILE A 121 -16.80 -0.94 19.65
C ILE A 121 -16.14 -1.53 18.39
N PRO A 122 -16.64 -1.20 17.18
CA PRO A 122 -15.99 -1.61 15.93
C PRO A 122 -14.75 -0.75 15.68
N PHE A 123 -13.60 -1.17 16.19
CA PHE A 123 -12.33 -0.51 15.95
C PHE A 123 -11.77 -0.84 14.55
N PRO A 124 -10.96 0.05 13.94
CA PRO A 124 -10.34 -0.20 12.65
C PRO A 124 -9.26 -1.30 12.71
N ASP A 125 -8.60 -1.44 13.87
CA ASP A 125 -7.57 -2.44 14.16
C ASP A 125 -7.94 -3.24 15.40
N TYR A 126 -7.23 -4.36 15.63
CA TYR A 126 -7.42 -5.16 16.84
C TYR A 126 -6.93 -4.42 18.08
N LEU A 127 -7.78 -4.39 19.12
CA LEU A 127 -7.44 -3.88 20.45
C LEU A 127 -7.08 -5.05 21.35
N HIS A 128 -5.81 -5.17 21.74
CA HIS A 128 -5.39 -6.14 22.75
C HIS A 128 -5.82 -5.69 24.15
N ILE A 129 -6.53 -6.52 24.88
CA ILE A 129 -7.03 -6.20 26.22
C ILE A 129 -6.48 -7.19 27.24
N LEU A 130 -5.76 -6.68 28.23
CA LEU A 130 -5.25 -7.43 29.35
C LEU A 130 -6.05 -7.12 30.59
N PHE A 131 -6.66 -8.14 31.22
CA PHE A 131 -7.28 -8.00 32.52
C PHE A 131 -6.26 -8.13 33.63
N VAL A 132 -6.39 -7.29 34.66
CA VAL A 132 -5.54 -7.32 35.84
C VAL A 132 -6.43 -7.46 37.09
N GLY A 133 -6.38 -8.63 37.74
CA GLY A 133 -7.26 -8.88 38.86
C GLY A 133 -6.87 -10.08 39.69
N SER A 134 -7.85 -10.65 40.40
CA SER A 134 -7.70 -11.91 41.12
C SER A 134 -8.10 -13.08 40.22
N SER A 135 -7.53 -14.25 40.46
CA SER A 135 -7.86 -15.49 39.74
C SER A 135 -9.34 -15.87 39.73
N SER A 136 -10.11 -15.40 40.72
CA SER A 136 -11.57 -15.60 40.75
C SER A 136 -12.32 -14.82 39.69
N SER A 137 -11.72 -13.77 39.13
CA SER A 137 -12.33 -12.91 38.11
C SER A 137 -11.83 -13.22 36.69
N ASP A 138 -10.81 -14.06 36.54
CA ASP A 138 -10.16 -14.34 35.23
C ASP A 138 -11.15 -14.92 34.21
N ALA A 139 -11.95 -15.91 34.63
CA ALA A 139 -12.93 -16.51 33.71
C ALA A 139 -13.98 -15.48 33.23
N ALA A 140 -14.46 -14.61 34.10
CA ALA A 140 -15.39 -13.56 33.70
C ALA A 140 -14.77 -12.52 32.78
N ALA A 141 -13.52 -12.17 33.01
CA ALA A 141 -12.78 -11.25 32.15
C ALA A 141 -12.52 -11.82 30.73
N LEU A 142 -12.12 -13.09 30.64
CA LEU A 142 -11.94 -13.78 29.35
C LEU A 142 -13.27 -13.91 28.61
N MET A 143 -14.36 -14.25 29.29
CA MET A 143 -15.69 -14.28 28.66
C MET A 143 -16.16 -12.89 28.21
N ALA A 144 -15.77 -11.84 28.91
CA ALA A 144 -16.04 -10.46 28.50
C ALA A 144 -15.18 -9.99 27.32
N GLY A 145 -14.16 -10.78 26.93
CA GLY A 145 -13.32 -10.55 25.77
C GLY A 145 -11.91 -10.03 26.09
N ALA A 146 -11.39 -10.24 27.31
CA ALA A 146 -9.96 -10.06 27.56
C ALA A 146 -9.16 -11.09 26.77
N ASP A 147 -7.98 -10.70 26.27
CA ASP A 147 -7.06 -11.61 25.56
C ASP A 147 -6.19 -12.40 26.52
N ASP A 148 -5.90 -11.83 27.69
CA ASP A 148 -5.12 -12.47 28.74
C ASP A 148 -5.50 -11.88 30.11
N CYS A 149 -5.18 -12.66 31.18
CA CYS A 149 -5.40 -12.26 32.55
C CYS A 149 -4.09 -12.35 33.32
N ILE A 150 -3.84 -11.38 34.19
CA ILE A 150 -2.69 -11.38 35.10
C ILE A 150 -3.11 -10.99 36.52
N SER A 151 -2.48 -11.65 37.48
CA SER A 151 -2.69 -11.30 38.89
C SER A 151 -1.93 -10.01 39.24
N MET A 152 -2.58 -9.15 40.03
CA MET A 152 -1.93 -7.98 40.63
C MET A 152 -0.72 -8.36 41.52
N GLN A 153 -0.66 -9.59 42.01
CA GLN A 153 0.45 -10.09 42.83
C GLN A 153 1.65 -10.56 42.02
N ASN A 154 1.56 -10.62 40.71
CA ASN A 154 2.68 -10.99 39.86
C ASN A 154 3.85 -10.00 40.04
N SER A 155 5.06 -10.54 39.98
CA SER A 155 6.28 -9.70 40.01
C SER A 155 6.34 -8.75 38.82
N ASP A 156 7.00 -7.61 39.00
CA ASP A 156 7.24 -6.65 37.90
C ASP A 156 7.95 -7.29 36.71
N ALA A 157 8.82 -8.25 36.97
CA ALA A 157 9.49 -9.00 35.91
C ALA A 157 8.51 -9.81 35.06
N ALA A 158 7.53 -10.47 35.68
CA ALA A 158 6.48 -11.22 34.98
C ALA A 158 5.56 -10.31 34.17
N LEU A 159 5.14 -9.17 34.77
CA LEU A 159 4.34 -8.16 34.08
C LEU A 159 5.09 -7.56 32.90
N ALA A 160 6.34 -7.16 33.08
CA ALA A 160 7.19 -6.64 32.02
C ALA A 160 7.40 -7.65 30.87
N ALA A 161 7.51 -8.94 31.18
CA ALA A 161 7.62 -9.98 30.16
C ALA A 161 6.35 -10.07 29.30
N ARG A 162 5.16 -10.00 29.90
CA ARG A 162 3.88 -10.00 29.19
C ARG A 162 3.70 -8.72 28.34
N LEU A 163 4.03 -7.56 28.88
CA LEU A 163 4.00 -6.30 28.12
C LEU A 163 4.93 -6.36 26.90
N ARG A 164 6.13 -6.94 27.03
CA ARG A 164 7.01 -7.15 25.88
C ARG A 164 6.44 -8.12 24.87
N ALA A 165 5.71 -9.16 25.30
CA ALA A 165 5.04 -10.08 24.39
C ALA A 165 3.94 -9.37 23.58
N VAL A 166 3.08 -8.59 24.24
CA VAL A 166 2.06 -7.78 23.56
C VAL A 166 2.70 -6.76 22.61
N ARG A 167 3.76 -6.07 23.05
CA ARG A 167 4.50 -5.16 22.18
C ARG A 167 4.98 -5.83 20.90
N ARG A 168 5.53 -7.04 21.02
CA ARG A 168 5.98 -7.82 19.84
C ARG A 168 4.82 -8.14 18.91
N ILE A 169 3.64 -8.47 19.44
CA ILE A 169 2.44 -8.71 18.63
C ILE A 169 2.06 -7.44 17.86
N CYS A 170 1.99 -6.30 18.53
CA CYS A 170 1.69 -5.01 17.88
C CYS A 170 2.72 -4.67 16.78
N ASP A 171 4.00 -4.89 17.03
CA ASP A 171 5.07 -4.62 16.04
C ASP A 171 4.96 -5.57 14.83
N LEU A 172 4.61 -6.85 15.04
CA LEU A 172 4.39 -7.83 13.97
C LEU A 172 3.15 -7.49 13.13
N GLU A 173 2.07 -7.04 13.74
CA GLU A 173 0.87 -6.59 13.02
C GLU A 173 1.18 -5.41 12.10
N VAL A 174 1.95 -4.43 12.58
CA VAL A 174 2.40 -3.30 11.76
C VAL A 174 3.28 -3.77 10.61
N ALA A 175 4.27 -4.62 10.89
CA ALA A 175 5.15 -5.16 9.85
C ALA A 175 4.39 -5.97 8.80
N LEU A 176 3.40 -6.76 9.20
CA LEU A 176 2.53 -7.50 8.30
C LEU A 176 1.68 -6.56 7.43
N HIS A 177 1.09 -5.53 8.04
CA HIS A 177 0.32 -4.53 7.32
C HIS A 177 1.17 -3.81 6.27
N ASP A 178 2.37 -3.36 6.65
CA ASP A 178 3.31 -2.72 5.73
C ASP A 178 3.74 -3.66 4.59
N ALA A 179 4.00 -4.94 4.89
CA ALA A 179 4.32 -5.94 3.88
C ALA A 179 3.16 -6.18 2.91
N LEU A 180 1.91 -6.23 3.40
CA LEU A 180 0.72 -6.36 2.56
C LEU A 180 0.52 -5.13 1.66
N VAL A 181 0.69 -3.93 2.19
CA VAL A 181 0.61 -2.67 1.42
C VAL A 181 1.71 -2.62 0.35
N GLN A 182 2.93 -3.04 0.66
CA GLN A 182 4.02 -3.11 -0.33
C GLN A 182 3.72 -4.16 -1.40
N ASN A 183 3.25 -5.34 -1.01
CA ASN A 183 2.86 -6.38 -1.96
C ASN A 183 1.71 -5.91 -2.87
N GLU A 184 0.71 -5.20 -2.34
CA GLU A 184 -0.36 -4.63 -3.15
C GLU A 184 0.18 -3.58 -4.13
N LYS A 185 1.12 -2.72 -3.73
CA LYS A 185 1.77 -1.76 -4.64
C LYS A 185 2.54 -2.45 -5.76
N LEU A 186 3.35 -3.46 -5.43
CA LEU A 186 4.07 -4.27 -6.43
C LEU A 186 3.09 -5.01 -7.36
N SER A 187 1.95 -5.45 -6.83
CA SER A 187 0.89 -6.14 -7.57
C SER A 187 0.03 -5.22 -8.44
N THR A 188 0.06 -3.90 -8.26
CA THR A 188 -0.85 -2.95 -8.93
C THR A 188 -0.18 -1.95 -9.86
N THR A 189 1.15 -1.94 -9.89
CA THR A 189 1.95 -1.01 -10.69
C THR A 189 2.74 -1.75 -11.77
N ASP A 190 2.83 -1.19 -12.96
CA ASP A 190 3.72 -1.67 -14.03
C ASP A 190 5.16 -1.19 -13.74
N GLU A 191 6.09 -2.12 -13.60
CA GLU A 191 7.48 -1.83 -13.21
C GLU A 191 8.22 -0.94 -14.22
N LEU A 192 7.90 -1.05 -15.50
CA LEU A 192 8.58 -0.28 -16.54
C LEU A 192 8.13 1.18 -16.57
N THR A 193 6.82 1.42 -16.51
CA THR A 193 6.24 2.74 -16.74
C THR A 193 5.84 3.48 -15.46
N GLY A 194 5.76 2.77 -14.31
CA GLY A 194 5.25 3.33 -13.06
C GLY A 194 3.75 3.61 -13.04
N LEU A 195 3.04 3.26 -14.11
CA LEU A 195 1.58 3.39 -14.21
C LEU A 195 0.87 2.22 -13.51
N ALA A 196 -0.44 2.33 -13.34
CA ALA A 196 -1.24 1.18 -12.95
C ALA A 196 -1.05 0.04 -13.97
N ASN A 197 -1.02 -1.20 -13.49
CA ASN A 197 -0.90 -2.37 -14.34
C ASN A 197 -2.27 -2.99 -14.69
N ARG A 198 -2.25 -4.07 -15.46
CA ARG A 198 -3.45 -4.83 -15.85
C ARG A 198 -4.28 -5.33 -14.65
N HIS A 199 -3.60 -5.73 -13.56
CA HIS A 199 -4.29 -6.20 -12.37
C HIS A 199 -5.06 -5.07 -11.68
N PHE A 200 -4.44 -3.91 -11.52
CA PHE A 200 -5.12 -2.70 -11.02
C PHE A 200 -6.33 -2.36 -11.88
N PHE A 201 -6.15 -2.34 -13.21
CA PHE A 201 -7.22 -2.03 -14.15
C PHE A 201 -8.41 -2.95 -13.98
N ALA A 202 -8.18 -4.28 -13.94
CA ALA A 202 -9.23 -5.27 -13.77
C ALA A 202 -9.98 -5.15 -12.43
N LYS A 203 -9.27 -4.76 -11.36
CA LYS A 203 -9.85 -4.58 -10.01
C LYS A 203 -10.62 -3.27 -9.85
N HIS A 204 -10.17 -2.19 -10.49
CA HIS A 204 -10.70 -0.84 -10.25
C HIS A 204 -11.75 -0.39 -11.25
N LEU A 205 -11.68 -0.80 -12.52
CA LEU A 205 -12.69 -0.43 -13.52
C LEU A 205 -14.12 -0.84 -13.12
N PRO A 206 -14.40 -2.04 -12.57
CA PRO A 206 -15.72 -2.40 -12.09
C PRO A 206 -16.26 -1.43 -11.02
N ARG A 207 -15.41 -1.01 -10.09
CA ARG A 207 -15.77 -0.06 -9.02
C ARG A 207 -16.12 1.32 -9.57
N GLU A 208 -15.36 1.81 -10.55
CA GLU A 208 -15.69 3.08 -11.21
C GLU A 208 -16.99 2.98 -12.00
N LEU A 209 -17.27 1.86 -12.66
CA LEU A 209 -18.52 1.62 -13.34
C LEU A 209 -19.71 1.57 -12.35
N GLU A 210 -19.59 0.83 -11.26
CA GLU A 210 -20.61 0.78 -10.20
C GLU A 210 -20.88 2.18 -9.62
N ARG A 211 -19.83 2.95 -9.34
CA ARG A 211 -19.94 4.32 -8.84
C ARG A 211 -20.63 5.24 -9.86
N ALA A 212 -20.25 5.12 -11.13
CA ALA A 212 -20.86 5.88 -12.22
C ALA A 212 -22.34 5.55 -12.37
N VAL A 213 -22.70 4.26 -12.33
CA VAL A 213 -24.09 3.78 -12.35
C VAL A 213 -24.89 4.33 -11.17
N ALA A 214 -24.38 4.16 -9.94
CA ALA A 214 -25.08 4.56 -8.71
C ALA A 214 -25.35 6.05 -8.63
N ARG A 215 -24.48 6.88 -9.23
CA ARG A 215 -24.58 8.34 -9.19
C ARG A 215 -25.09 8.97 -10.50
N ASN A 216 -25.39 8.14 -11.51
CA ASN A 216 -25.73 8.57 -12.88
C ASN A 216 -24.70 9.57 -13.44
N LEU A 217 -23.41 9.24 -13.31
CA LEU A 217 -22.29 10.07 -13.77
C LEU A 217 -21.69 9.50 -15.06
N PRO A 218 -21.19 10.35 -15.97
CA PRO A 218 -20.51 9.88 -17.16
C PRO A 218 -19.21 9.13 -16.83
N LEU A 219 -18.93 8.07 -17.59
CA LEU A 219 -17.68 7.32 -17.52
C LEU A 219 -17.20 7.05 -18.94
N SER A 220 -15.91 7.23 -19.19
CA SER A 220 -15.30 6.90 -20.47
C SER A 220 -14.06 6.06 -20.30
N VAL A 221 -13.86 5.08 -21.19
CA VAL A 221 -12.66 4.27 -21.26
C VAL A 221 -12.08 4.35 -22.66
N ALA A 222 -10.81 4.73 -22.76
CA ALA A 222 -10.06 4.69 -24.00
C ALA A 222 -9.00 3.58 -23.95
N MET A 223 -9.08 2.64 -24.89
CA MET A 223 -7.99 1.73 -25.19
C MET A 223 -7.04 2.41 -26.17
N CYS A 224 -5.74 2.32 -25.94
CA CYS A 224 -4.76 2.90 -26.83
C CYS A 224 -3.56 1.97 -27.06
N ASP A 225 -2.92 2.16 -28.20
CA ASP A 225 -1.82 1.32 -28.64
C ASP A 225 -0.84 2.17 -29.45
N ILE A 226 0.46 1.97 -29.24
CA ILE A 226 1.52 2.70 -29.95
C ILE A 226 1.63 2.15 -31.36
N ASP A 227 1.41 3.00 -32.34
CA ASP A 227 1.44 2.61 -33.75
C ASP A 227 2.84 2.13 -34.16
N HIS A 228 2.90 0.94 -34.74
CA HIS A 228 4.14 0.34 -35.26
C HIS A 228 5.25 0.16 -34.21
N PHE A 229 4.92 -0.07 -32.94
CA PHE A 229 5.89 -0.22 -31.86
C PHE A 229 6.94 -1.31 -32.13
N LYS A 230 6.54 -2.43 -32.71
CA LYS A 230 7.47 -3.48 -33.13
C LYS A 230 8.56 -2.93 -34.05
N ARG A 231 8.23 -2.06 -35.00
CA ARG A 231 9.23 -1.43 -35.91
C ARG A 231 10.21 -0.55 -35.12
N ILE A 232 9.77 0.12 -34.08
CA ILE A 232 10.66 0.91 -33.18
C ILE A 232 11.67 -0.04 -32.52
N ASN A 233 11.21 -1.16 -31.96
CA ASN A 233 12.08 -2.16 -31.36
C ASN A 233 13.07 -2.76 -32.38
N ASP A 234 12.56 -3.15 -33.54
CA ASP A 234 13.38 -3.77 -34.59
C ASP A 234 14.46 -2.80 -35.15
N THR A 235 14.18 -1.48 -35.18
CA THR A 235 15.09 -0.46 -35.72
C THR A 235 16.06 0.07 -34.66
N HIS A 236 15.61 0.26 -33.41
CA HIS A 236 16.36 0.99 -32.40
C HIS A 236 16.76 0.13 -31.19
N GLY A 237 16.28 -1.12 -31.13
CA GLY A 237 16.50 -2.05 -30.02
C GLY A 237 15.47 -1.92 -28.89
N HIS A 238 15.35 -3.00 -28.09
CA HIS A 238 14.37 -3.08 -26.99
C HIS A 238 14.57 -2.02 -25.89
N ALA A 239 15.83 -1.66 -25.59
CA ALA A 239 16.11 -0.63 -24.60
C ALA A 239 15.50 0.72 -24.97
N THR A 240 15.58 1.09 -26.27
CA THR A 240 14.94 2.29 -26.82
C THR A 240 13.40 2.17 -26.77
N GLY A 241 12.86 1.00 -27.10
CA GLY A 241 11.42 0.73 -26.97
C GLY A 241 10.92 0.90 -25.53
N ASP A 242 11.68 0.44 -24.56
CA ASP A 242 11.35 0.60 -23.14
C ASP A 242 11.31 2.07 -22.72
N GLN A 243 12.22 2.89 -23.24
CA GLN A 243 12.20 4.34 -22.97
C GLN A 243 11.02 5.04 -23.64
N VAL A 244 10.67 4.62 -24.86
CA VAL A 244 9.46 5.09 -25.55
C VAL A 244 8.22 4.75 -24.71
N LEU A 245 8.12 3.55 -24.15
CA LEU A 245 7.01 3.15 -23.28
C LEU A 245 6.93 4.01 -22.01
N ARG A 246 8.07 4.29 -21.36
CA ARG A 246 8.11 5.16 -20.16
C ARG A 246 7.62 6.57 -20.47
N GLU A 247 8.19 7.20 -21.48
CA GLU A 247 7.83 8.57 -21.88
C GLU A 247 6.37 8.63 -22.39
N PHE A 248 5.92 7.61 -23.11
CA PHE A 248 4.52 7.49 -23.54
C PHE A 248 3.58 7.50 -22.33
N GLY A 249 3.87 6.68 -21.33
CA GLY A 249 3.10 6.68 -20.07
C GLY A 249 3.06 8.05 -19.40
N ILE A 250 4.19 8.75 -19.33
CA ILE A 250 4.28 10.12 -18.77
C ILE A 250 3.37 11.08 -19.55
N ARG A 251 3.40 11.02 -20.90
CA ARG A 251 2.56 11.89 -21.75
C ARG A 251 1.07 11.60 -21.62
N LEU A 252 0.69 10.33 -21.45
CA LEU A 252 -0.69 9.97 -21.14
C LEU A 252 -1.13 10.61 -19.83
N GLN A 253 -0.33 10.50 -18.78
CA GLN A 253 -0.69 10.94 -17.44
C GLN A 253 -0.75 12.47 -17.29
N ARG A 254 0.11 13.22 -17.99
CA ARG A 254 0.20 14.69 -17.91
C ARG A 254 -1.12 15.41 -18.23
N ASN A 255 -1.96 14.82 -19.07
CA ASN A 255 -3.21 15.40 -19.54
C ASN A 255 -4.44 14.97 -18.71
N LEU A 256 -4.23 14.18 -17.66
CA LEU A 256 -5.29 13.63 -16.83
C LEU A 256 -5.41 14.39 -15.51
N ARG A 257 -6.64 14.44 -14.96
CA ARG A 257 -6.92 15.07 -13.66
C ARG A 257 -6.46 14.16 -12.54
N ARG A 258 -5.52 14.63 -11.73
CA ARG A 258 -5.00 13.89 -10.57
C ARG A 258 -6.14 13.49 -9.62
N GLY A 259 -6.11 12.23 -9.17
CA GLY A 259 -7.07 11.69 -8.19
C GLY A 259 -8.47 11.39 -8.73
N LYS A 260 -8.74 11.66 -10.02
CA LYS A 260 -10.01 11.35 -10.68
C LYS A 260 -9.83 10.44 -11.90
N ASP A 261 -8.95 10.83 -12.80
CA ASP A 261 -8.65 10.08 -14.01
C ASP A 261 -7.37 9.27 -13.82
N TRP A 262 -7.28 8.14 -14.49
CA TRP A 262 -6.10 7.29 -14.37
C TRP A 262 -5.81 6.53 -15.65
N VAL A 263 -4.57 6.08 -15.76
CA VAL A 263 -4.06 5.31 -16.90
C VAL A 263 -3.40 4.04 -16.40
N ALA A 264 -3.60 2.96 -17.14
CA ALA A 264 -2.97 1.67 -16.88
C ALA A 264 -2.26 1.17 -18.14
N ARG A 265 -1.14 0.47 -17.96
CA ARG A 265 -0.53 -0.35 -19.00
C ARG A 265 -1.06 -1.77 -18.88
N LEU A 266 -1.62 -2.27 -19.97
CA LEU A 266 -2.25 -3.60 -20.00
C LEU A 266 -1.27 -4.71 -20.42
N GLY A 267 -0.19 -4.35 -21.09
CA GLY A 267 0.88 -5.22 -21.53
C GLY A 267 1.44 -4.78 -22.89
N GLY A 268 2.70 -5.10 -23.16
CA GLY A 268 3.35 -4.67 -24.41
C GLY A 268 3.24 -3.16 -24.63
N GLU A 269 2.65 -2.78 -25.76
CA GLU A 269 2.39 -1.39 -26.19
C GLU A 269 0.94 -0.92 -25.92
N GLU A 270 0.14 -1.72 -25.18
CA GLU A 270 -1.27 -1.43 -24.92
C GLU A 270 -1.49 -0.70 -23.59
N PHE A 271 -2.26 0.38 -23.62
CA PHE A 271 -2.65 1.18 -22.47
C PHE A 271 -4.15 1.41 -22.43
N ALA A 272 -4.67 1.69 -21.25
CA ALA A 272 -6.06 2.09 -21.04
C ALA A 272 -6.12 3.37 -20.22
N ILE A 273 -7.00 4.31 -20.61
CA ILE A 273 -7.27 5.56 -19.92
C ILE A 273 -8.70 5.51 -19.41
N VAL A 274 -8.91 5.83 -18.14
CA VAL A 274 -10.25 5.93 -17.54
C VAL A 274 -10.52 7.37 -17.16
N LEU A 275 -11.58 7.94 -17.70
CA LEU A 275 -12.03 9.31 -17.49
C LEU A 275 -13.35 9.28 -16.74
N CYS A 276 -13.34 9.78 -15.50
CA CYS A 276 -14.50 9.77 -14.61
C CYS A 276 -15.21 11.11 -14.62
N GLU A 277 -16.55 11.10 -14.62
CA GLU A 277 -17.35 12.34 -14.46
C GLU A 277 -17.06 13.42 -15.53
N ILE A 278 -16.80 13.01 -16.77
CA ILE A 278 -16.52 13.92 -17.89
C ILE A 278 -17.55 13.72 -18.99
N ALA A 279 -18.17 14.81 -19.41
CA ALA A 279 -19.12 14.81 -20.55
C ALA A 279 -18.43 14.44 -21.87
N THR A 280 -19.19 13.87 -22.81
CA THR A 280 -18.69 13.35 -24.09
C THR A 280 -17.80 14.30 -24.87
N PRO A 281 -18.16 15.57 -25.14
CA PRO A 281 -17.28 16.44 -25.91
C PRO A 281 -15.92 16.65 -25.26
N GLN A 282 -15.91 16.75 -23.93
CA GLN A 282 -14.68 16.95 -23.16
C GLN A 282 -13.82 15.69 -23.14
N ALA A 283 -14.42 14.49 -22.99
CA ALA A 283 -13.70 13.22 -23.01
C ALA A 283 -12.98 13.02 -24.37
N ILE A 284 -13.67 13.31 -25.48
CA ILE A 284 -13.06 13.26 -26.81
C ILE A 284 -11.92 14.26 -26.93
N ASN A 285 -12.10 15.50 -26.47
CA ASN A 285 -11.10 16.54 -26.53
C ASN A 285 -9.84 16.20 -25.72
N ILE A 286 -9.99 15.57 -24.55
CA ILE A 286 -8.87 15.11 -23.72
C ILE A 286 -8.06 14.06 -24.49
N VAL A 287 -8.71 13.00 -24.99
CA VAL A 287 -8.02 11.92 -25.69
C VAL A 287 -7.38 12.41 -26.99
N GLU A 288 -8.03 13.32 -27.71
CA GLU A 288 -7.47 13.94 -28.91
C GLU A 288 -6.32 14.90 -28.59
N GLY A 289 -6.36 15.58 -27.45
CA GLY A 289 -5.26 16.38 -26.92
C GLY A 289 -4.03 15.51 -26.60
N ILE A 290 -4.26 14.37 -25.95
CA ILE A 290 -3.21 13.37 -25.68
C ILE A 290 -2.58 12.88 -26.98
N ARG A 291 -3.40 12.44 -27.94
CA ARG A 291 -2.91 11.99 -29.26
C ARG A 291 -2.03 13.04 -29.94
N ARG A 292 -2.49 14.30 -29.97
CA ARG A 292 -1.72 15.42 -30.55
C ARG A 292 -0.41 15.66 -29.82
N SER A 293 -0.40 15.61 -28.49
CA SER A 293 0.80 15.76 -27.67
C SER A 293 1.83 14.66 -27.97
N ILE A 294 1.39 13.41 -28.17
CA ILE A 294 2.26 12.29 -28.54
C ILE A 294 2.90 12.55 -29.90
N ARG A 295 2.11 12.94 -30.89
CA ARG A 295 2.57 13.17 -32.26
C ARG A 295 3.48 14.38 -32.40
N SER A 296 3.22 15.47 -31.67
CA SER A 296 3.87 16.77 -31.89
C SER A 296 5.30 16.84 -31.36
N GLN A 297 5.65 16.00 -30.42
CA GLN A 297 6.96 15.99 -29.78
C GLN A 297 7.65 14.64 -30.02
N PRO A 298 8.79 14.62 -30.74
CA PRO A 298 9.57 13.40 -30.85
C PRO A 298 9.94 12.82 -29.48
N PHE A 299 10.10 11.54 -29.42
CA PHE A 299 10.66 10.85 -28.27
C PHE A 299 12.17 10.91 -28.42
N ASP A 300 12.81 11.73 -27.56
CA ASP A 300 14.26 11.90 -27.63
C ASP A 300 14.93 10.88 -26.72
N GLU A 301 15.73 10.02 -27.32
CA GLU A 301 16.64 9.15 -26.62
C GLU A 301 18.04 9.27 -27.19
N SER A 302 18.97 9.76 -26.37
CA SER A 302 20.39 9.87 -26.76
C SER A 302 20.60 10.61 -28.09
N GLY A 303 19.80 11.66 -28.37
CA GLY A 303 19.83 12.42 -29.60
C GLY A 303 19.10 11.77 -30.79
N LYS A 304 18.37 10.69 -30.59
CA LYS A 304 17.53 10.06 -31.62
C LYS A 304 16.10 10.57 -31.49
N ASN A 305 15.71 11.47 -32.36
CA ASN A 305 14.35 11.97 -32.46
C ASN A 305 13.42 10.92 -33.09
N ILE A 306 12.73 10.12 -32.25
CA ILE A 306 11.84 9.05 -32.72
C ILE A 306 10.41 9.60 -32.81
N ALA A 307 9.87 9.62 -34.03
CA ALA A 307 8.47 9.98 -34.26
C ALA A 307 7.57 8.82 -33.84
N VAL A 308 6.67 9.07 -32.89
CA VAL A 308 5.70 8.10 -32.36
C VAL A 308 4.30 8.63 -32.59
N THR A 309 3.41 7.75 -33.02
CA THR A 309 1.96 8.00 -33.07
C THR A 309 1.23 6.92 -32.30
N ALA A 310 -0.01 7.16 -31.93
CA ALA A 310 -0.85 6.20 -31.27
C ALA A 310 -2.30 6.24 -31.75
N SER A 311 -2.92 5.08 -31.78
CA SER A 311 -4.32 4.89 -32.10
C SER A 311 -5.13 4.73 -30.83
N PHE A 312 -6.32 5.32 -30.80
CA PHE A 312 -7.21 5.31 -29.65
C PHE A 312 -8.62 4.85 -30.02
N GLY A 313 -9.19 4.00 -29.17
CA GLY A 313 -10.60 3.61 -29.22
C GLY A 313 -11.29 4.03 -27.94
N LEU A 314 -12.20 4.99 -28.00
CA LEU A 314 -12.87 5.58 -26.87
C LEU A 314 -14.31 5.08 -26.77
N CYS A 315 -14.68 4.44 -25.67
CA CYS A 315 -16.05 4.14 -25.32
C CYS A 315 -16.55 5.15 -24.28
N ILE A 316 -17.73 5.73 -24.51
CA ILE A 316 -18.33 6.76 -23.67
C ILE A 316 -19.69 6.33 -23.20
N ILE A 317 -19.93 6.42 -21.90
CA ILE A 317 -21.21 6.26 -21.25
C ILE A 317 -21.63 7.64 -20.72
N GLU A 318 -22.71 8.21 -21.28
CA GLU A 318 -23.21 9.53 -20.89
C GLU A 318 -24.31 9.45 -19.82
N SER A 319 -25.15 8.42 -19.89
CA SER A 319 -26.30 8.24 -19.02
C SER A 319 -26.51 6.76 -18.73
N MET A 320 -26.93 6.45 -17.53
CA MET A 320 -27.10 5.09 -17.01
C MET A 320 -28.58 4.71 -16.91
N LYS A 321 -29.34 4.87 -18.00
CA LYS A 321 -30.80 4.57 -18.00
C LYS A 321 -31.10 3.10 -17.75
N ASN A 322 -30.22 2.20 -18.20
CA ASN A 322 -30.37 0.76 -17.99
C ASN A 322 -29.11 0.17 -17.34
N PRO A 323 -29.00 0.21 -16.00
CA PRO A 323 -27.82 -0.27 -15.27
C PRO A 323 -27.46 -1.73 -15.52
N LYS A 324 -28.45 -2.60 -15.77
CA LYS A 324 -28.23 -4.05 -15.97
C LYS A 324 -27.48 -4.38 -17.26
N SER A 325 -27.51 -3.50 -18.25
CA SER A 325 -26.81 -3.68 -19.53
C SER A 325 -25.37 -3.15 -19.50
N MET A 326 -24.96 -2.47 -18.44
CA MET A 326 -23.66 -1.85 -18.29
C MET A 326 -22.68 -2.82 -17.62
N THR A 327 -21.86 -3.50 -18.41
CA THR A 327 -20.80 -4.37 -17.93
C THR A 327 -19.44 -3.89 -18.41
N CYS A 328 -18.38 -4.19 -17.63
CA CYS A 328 -17.02 -3.88 -18.05
C CYS A 328 -16.67 -4.52 -19.38
N ASP A 329 -17.05 -5.78 -19.60
CA ASP A 329 -16.77 -6.50 -20.85
C ASP A 329 -17.38 -5.82 -22.06
N ARG A 330 -18.62 -5.33 -21.94
CA ARG A 330 -19.29 -4.60 -23.02
C ARG A 330 -18.59 -3.26 -23.31
N LEU A 331 -18.21 -2.55 -22.26
CA LEU A 331 -17.50 -1.27 -22.36
C LEU A 331 -16.14 -1.45 -23.04
N LEU A 332 -15.37 -2.44 -22.60
CA LEU A 332 -14.08 -2.79 -23.19
C LEU A 332 -14.20 -3.29 -24.62
N SER A 333 -15.16 -4.16 -24.92
CA SER A 333 -15.41 -4.62 -26.28
C SER A 333 -15.73 -3.48 -27.26
N ILE A 334 -16.43 -2.44 -26.81
CA ILE A 334 -16.73 -1.26 -27.65
C ILE A 334 -15.46 -0.42 -27.85
N ALA A 335 -14.67 -0.20 -26.80
CA ALA A 335 -13.41 0.52 -26.89
C ALA A 335 -12.41 -0.19 -27.83
N ASP A 336 -12.28 -1.51 -27.71
CA ASP A 336 -11.41 -2.32 -28.58
C ASP A 336 -11.86 -2.27 -30.06
N LYS A 337 -13.16 -2.41 -30.31
CA LYS A 337 -13.68 -2.27 -31.68
C LYS A 337 -13.43 -0.87 -32.26
N ALA A 338 -13.47 0.16 -31.43
CA ALA A 338 -13.16 1.52 -31.82
C ALA A 338 -11.65 1.67 -32.09
N LEU A 339 -10.78 1.09 -31.26
CA LEU A 339 -9.33 1.05 -31.46
C LEU A 339 -8.97 0.34 -32.77
N TYR A 340 -9.57 -0.83 -33.01
CA TYR A 340 -9.40 -1.54 -34.27
C TYR A 340 -9.77 -0.72 -35.50
N LYS A 341 -10.88 0.06 -35.42
CA LYS A 341 -11.26 0.99 -36.47
C LYS A 341 -10.23 2.10 -36.67
N SER A 342 -9.65 2.62 -35.59
CA SER A 342 -8.57 3.62 -35.66
C SER A 342 -7.35 3.06 -36.39
N LYS A 343 -6.90 1.85 -36.04
CA LYS A 343 -5.79 1.16 -36.69
C LYS A 343 -6.04 0.94 -38.20
N ASN A 344 -7.25 0.49 -38.58
CA ASN A 344 -7.59 0.19 -39.99
C ASN A 344 -7.82 1.43 -40.86
N ARG A 345 -8.16 2.57 -40.26
CA ARG A 345 -8.39 3.83 -40.99
C ARG A 345 -7.14 4.68 -41.19
N GLY A 346 -5.95 4.11 -40.97
CA GLY A 346 -4.67 4.78 -41.19
C GLY A 346 -3.98 5.24 -39.91
N ARG A 347 -4.37 4.71 -38.76
CA ARG A 347 -3.75 4.98 -37.43
C ARG A 347 -3.77 6.46 -37.03
N ASP A 348 -2.99 6.83 -35.99
CA ASP A 348 -2.83 8.20 -35.48
C ASP A 348 -4.17 8.94 -35.37
N ARG A 349 -5.14 8.35 -34.69
CA ARG A 349 -6.49 8.91 -34.54
C ARG A 349 -7.25 8.41 -33.32
N VAL A 350 -8.26 9.12 -32.96
CA VAL A 350 -9.28 8.72 -31.98
C VAL A 350 -10.54 8.31 -32.71
N THR A 351 -11.04 7.10 -32.44
CA THR A 351 -12.40 6.70 -32.82
C THR A 351 -13.24 6.61 -31.55
N ALA A 352 -14.26 7.44 -31.44
CA ALA A 352 -15.18 7.40 -30.32
C ALA A 352 -16.45 6.62 -30.68
N ALA A 353 -16.92 5.83 -29.72
CA ALA A 353 -18.20 5.12 -29.76
C ALA A 353 -18.95 5.40 -28.48
N ARG A 354 -20.28 5.61 -28.60
CA ARG A 354 -21.15 5.76 -27.44
C ARG A 354 -21.79 4.41 -27.12
N LEU A 355 -21.75 4.04 -25.87
CA LEU A 355 -22.58 2.97 -25.39
C LEU A 355 -24.02 3.49 -25.38
N LYS A 356 -24.85 2.98 -26.28
CA LYS A 356 -26.30 3.21 -26.24
C LYS A 356 -26.96 2.16 -25.38
N ASP A 357 -27.98 2.56 -24.66
CA ASP A 357 -28.85 1.71 -23.84
C ASP A 357 -29.40 0.51 -24.62
#